data_64a403dc034493979b367fede74e1e4a
#
_entry.id   64a403dc034493979b367fede74e1e4a
#
_cell.length_a   1.000
_cell.length_b   1.000
_cell.length_c   1.000
_cell.angle_alpha   90.00
_cell.angle_beta   90.00
_cell.angle_gamma   90.00
#
_symmetry.space_group_name_H-M   'P 1'
#
loop_
_entity.id
_entity.type
_entity.pdbx_description
1 polymer ?
#
loop_
_entity_poly.entity_id
_entity_poly.type
_entity_poly.pdbx_seq_one_letter_code
_entity_poly.pdbx_strand_id
1 'polypeptide(L)'
;MLLKEYYWYFKDALSHKFCDEVIKHGNSLREEIGYIGKINADNIQTIDNKTKKFFKKKRVSNIAWLDENWIYKEIIPYVDMANKNAGWNFSLDKPEVCQFTKYKKNQFYDWHCDTLESPYNDKNKPDQFGKIRKLSVTCSLTDSSEYEGGELEFDFRNQDKCGKKFFRKCTEILSKGSIVVFPSFVWHRVNPIIKGTRYSLVMWNLGRPFV
;
A
#
# COMPACT_ATOMS: atom_id res chain seq x y z
N MET A 1 5.87 16.87 13.63
CA MET A 1 6.98 15.90 13.80
C MET A 1 7.80 15.91 12.52
N LEU A 2 9.10 16.18 12.59
CA LEU A 2 10.02 16.01 11.45
C LEU A 2 10.57 14.59 11.53
N LEU A 3 10.27 13.78 10.52
CA LEU A 3 10.85 12.45 10.39
C LEU A 3 12.28 12.57 9.84
N LYS A 4 13.20 11.74 10.36
CA LYS A 4 14.55 11.61 9.80
C LYS A 4 14.47 10.98 8.41
N GLU A 5 13.67 9.91 8.29
CA GLU A 5 13.41 9.20 7.05
C GLU A 5 11.88 9.12 6.81
N TYR A 6 11.45 9.41 5.58
CA TYR A 6 10.05 9.34 5.18
C TYR A 6 9.63 7.99 4.63
N TYR A 7 10.59 7.16 4.22
CA TYR A 7 10.42 5.76 3.87
C TYR A 7 11.75 5.02 4.05
N TRP A 8 11.67 3.70 4.17
CA TRP A 8 12.80 2.78 4.19
C TRP A 8 12.58 1.68 3.17
N TYR A 9 13.63 1.18 2.53
CA TYR A 9 13.48 0.19 1.49
C TYR A 9 14.52 -0.92 1.61
N PHE A 10 14.18 -2.06 1.01
CA PHE A 10 15.05 -3.21 0.85
C PHE A 10 14.96 -3.67 -0.60
N LYS A 11 16.07 -3.66 -1.33
CA LYS A 11 16.13 -4.15 -2.70
C LYS A 11 16.23 -5.67 -2.70
N ASP A 12 15.52 -6.34 -3.61
CA ASP A 12 15.59 -7.78 -3.85
C ASP A 12 15.50 -8.61 -2.54
N ALA A 13 14.67 -8.16 -1.61
CA ALA A 13 14.57 -8.72 -0.26
C ALA A 13 13.79 -10.03 -0.22
N LEU A 14 12.77 -10.15 -1.07
CA LEU A 14 11.94 -11.35 -1.21
C LEU A 14 12.43 -12.17 -2.40
N SER A 15 12.45 -13.50 -2.25
CA SER A 15 12.81 -14.38 -3.36
C SER A 15 11.80 -14.28 -4.51
N HIS A 16 12.25 -14.44 -5.74
CA HIS A 16 11.36 -14.47 -6.91
C HIS A 16 10.31 -15.59 -6.77
N LYS A 17 10.71 -16.73 -6.21
CA LYS A 17 9.80 -17.86 -5.92
C LYS A 17 8.66 -17.40 -5.00
N PHE A 18 8.96 -16.70 -3.91
CA PHE A 18 7.93 -16.16 -3.02
C PHE A 18 6.99 -15.20 -3.77
N CYS A 19 7.54 -14.29 -4.58
CA CYS A 19 6.73 -13.35 -5.37
C CYS A 19 5.79 -14.10 -6.33
N ASP A 20 6.29 -15.15 -7.01
CA ASP A 20 5.49 -15.96 -7.94
C ASP A 20 4.39 -16.75 -7.22
N GLU A 21 4.68 -17.27 -6.02
CA GLU A 21 3.70 -17.95 -5.18
C GLU A 21 2.59 -16.98 -4.72
N VAL A 22 2.94 -15.75 -4.31
CA VAL A 22 1.96 -14.70 -3.96
C VAL A 22 1.10 -14.33 -5.17
N ILE A 23 1.71 -14.14 -6.36
CA ILE A 23 0.96 -13.84 -7.60
C ILE A 23 0.01 -14.98 -7.97
N LYS A 24 0.48 -16.22 -7.92
CA LYS A 24 -0.33 -17.40 -8.22
C LYS A 24 -1.50 -17.49 -7.25
N HIS A 25 -1.25 -17.35 -5.96
CA HIS A 25 -2.28 -17.41 -4.92
C HIS A 25 -3.29 -16.26 -5.07
N GLY A 26 -2.82 -15.02 -5.17
CA GLY A 26 -3.69 -13.85 -5.33
C GLY A 26 -4.57 -13.92 -6.59
N ASN A 27 -4.05 -14.46 -7.71
CA ASN A 27 -4.84 -14.64 -8.92
C ASN A 27 -5.84 -15.83 -8.83
N SER A 28 -5.69 -16.74 -7.88
CA SER A 28 -6.65 -17.84 -7.65
C SER A 28 -7.86 -17.42 -6.82
N LEU A 29 -7.77 -16.29 -6.13
CA LEU A 29 -8.84 -15.75 -5.30
C LEU A 29 -9.81 -14.90 -6.10
N ARG A 30 -11.00 -14.66 -5.52
CA ARG A 30 -11.98 -13.76 -6.10
C ARG A 30 -11.42 -12.35 -6.18
N GLU A 31 -11.27 -11.85 -7.41
CA GLU A 31 -10.90 -10.44 -7.64
C GLU A 31 -12.05 -9.50 -7.29
N GLU A 32 -11.73 -8.42 -6.59
CA GLU A 32 -12.62 -7.30 -6.31
C GLU A 32 -12.07 -6.04 -6.97
N ILE A 33 -12.96 -5.07 -7.24
CA ILE A 33 -12.50 -3.74 -7.65
C ILE A 33 -12.03 -2.99 -6.41
N GLY A 34 -10.80 -2.51 -6.42
CA GLY A 34 -10.26 -1.70 -5.34
C GLY A 34 -10.96 -0.34 -5.27
N TYR A 35 -11.64 -0.10 -4.17
CA TYR A 35 -12.27 1.19 -3.86
C TYR A 35 -11.53 1.92 -2.74
N ILE A 36 -11.92 3.17 -2.49
CA ILE A 36 -11.38 4.00 -1.40
C ILE A 36 -12.34 3.99 -0.22
N GLY A 37 -11.78 3.93 1.00
CA GLY A 37 -12.54 4.04 2.23
C GLY A 37 -13.35 2.77 2.57
N LYS A 38 -14.53 2.95 3.15
CA LYS A 38 -15.42 1.85 3.59
C LYS A 38 -16.25 1.21 2.46
N ILE A 39 -15.91 1.47 1.21
CA ILE A 39 -16.64 0.93 0.06
C ILE A 39 -16.03 -0.40 -0.32
N ASN A 40 -16.86 -1.43 -0.34
CA ASN A 40 -16.53 -2.78 -0.77
C ASN A 40 -17.52 -3.26 -1.84
N ALA A 41 -17.31 -4.48 -2.35
CA ALA A 41 -18.19 -5.07 -3.36
C ALA A 41 -19.65 -5.16 -2.91
N ASP A 42 -19.91 -5.30 -1.61
CA ASP A 42 -21.25 -5.53 -1.07
C ASP A 42 -22.09 -4.26 -1.01
N ASN A 43 -21.45 -3.10 -0.72
CA ASN A 43 -22.15 -1.83 -0.57
C ASN A 43 -22.07 -0.91 -1.78
N ILE A 44 -21.30 -1.25 -2.82
CA ILE A 44 -21.19 -0.40 -4.01
C ILE A 44 -22.47 -0.27 -4.80
N GLN A 45 -23.37 -1.26 -4.72
CA GLN A 45 -24.65 -1.24 -5.43
C GLN A 45 -25.58 -0.14 -4.89
N THR A 46 -25.46 0.21 -3.61
CA THR A 46 -26.26 1.24 -2.94
C THR A 46 -25.75 2.66 -3.17
N ILE A 47 -24.56 2.82 -3.79
CA ILE A 47 -23.93 4.12 -4.01
C ILE A 47 -24.41 4.71 -5.33
N ASP A 48 -24.71 6.03 -5.32
CA ASP A 48 -25.13 6.76 -6.51
C ASP A 48 -24.03 6.86 -7.59
N ASN A 49 -24.45 7.11 -8.83
CA ASN A 49 -23.54 7.16 -9.98
C ASN A 49 -22.49 8.29 -9.91
N LYS A 50 -22.79 9.41 -9.25
CA LYS A 50 -21.86 10.54 -9.08
C LYS A 50 -20.72 10.12 -8.16
N THR A 51 -21.05 9.48 -7.06
CA THR A 51 -20.08 8.93 -6.09
C THR A 51 -19.25 7.81 -6.72
N LYS A 52 -19.85 6.87 -7.48
CA LYS A 52 -19.12 5.86 -8.25
C LYS A 52 -18.11 6.49 -9.22
N LYS A 53 -18.52 7.56 -9.93
CA LYS A 53 -17.63 8.27 -10.87
C LYS A 53 -16.48 8.98 -10.14
N PHE A 54 -16.74 9.55 -8.95
CA PHE A 54 -15.71 10.15 -8.11
C PHE A 54 -14.65 9.11 -7.69
N PHE A 55 -15.08 7.93 -7.20
CA PHE A 55 -14.14 6.88 -6.79
C PHE A 55 -13.30 6.34 -7.96
N LYS A 56 -13.90 6.14 -9.13
CA LYS A 56 -13.17 5.74 -10.34
C LYS A 56 -12.11 6.77 -10.78
N LYS A 57 -12.28 8.05 -10.44
CA LYS A 57 -11.25 9.07 -10.66
C LYS A 57 -10.12 9.02 -9.64
N LYS A 58 -10.31 8.32 -8.51
CA LYS A 58 -9.34 8.22 -7.43
C LYS A 58 -8.58 6.90 -7.45
N ARG A 59 -9.25 5.80 -7.78
CA ARG A 59 -8.62 4.48 -7.85
C ARG A 59 -9.30 3.61 -8.89
N VAL A 60 -8.49 2.95 -9.70
CA VAL A 60 -8.90 1.82 -10.54
C VAL A 60 -7.84 0.73 -10.41
N SER A 61 -8.18 -0.36 -9.76
CA SER A 61 -7.30 -1.53 -9.58
C SER A 61 -8.14 -2.78 -9.30
N ASN A 62 -7.56 -3.95 -9.49
CA ASN A 62 -8.13 -5.21 -9.04
C ASN A 62 -7.40 -5.63 -7.76
N ILE A 63 -8.14 -6.12 -6.77
CA ILE A 63 -7.57 -6.55 -5.50
C ILE A 63 -8.08 -7.94 -5.10
N ALA A 64 -7.30 -8.62 -4.28
CA ALA A 64 -7.69 -9.78 -3.50
C ALA A 64 -7.09 -9.68 -2.09
N TRP A 65 -7.69 -10.35 -1.11
CA TRP A 65 -7.26 -10.30 0.29
C TRP A 65 -6.60 -11.61 0.67
N LEU A 66 -5.39 -11.55 1.21
CA LEU A 66 -4.55 -12.68 1.56
C LEU A 66 -4.27 -12.68 3.07
N ASP A 67 -4.63 -13.75 3.76
CA ASP A 67 -4.47 -13.88 5.23
C ASP A 67 -3.64 -15.12 5.61
N GLU A 68 -2.64 -15.43 4.80
CA GLU A 68 -1.80 -16.60 4.97
C GLU A 68 -0.57 -16.30 5.83
N ASN A 69 -0.38 -17.08 6.90
CA ASN A 69 0.74 -16.93 7.83
C ASN A 69 2.12 -16.92 7.19
N TRP A 70 2.32 -17.64 6.07
CA TRP A 70 3.61 -17.68 5.38
C TRP A 70 3.98 -16.34 4.78
N ILE A 71 2.98 -15.51 4.37
CA ILE A 71 3.20 -14.15 3.86
C ILE A 71 3.69 -13.23 4.98
N TYR A 72 3.01 -13.25 6.12
CA TYR A 72 3.39 -12.42 7.27
C TYR A 72 4.78 -12.76 7.81
N LYS A 73 5.11 -14.04 7.92
CA LYS A 73 6.43 -14.51 8.37
C LYS A 73 7.56 -13.96 7.52
N GLU A 74 7.36 -13.82 6.22
CA GLU A 74 8.36 -13.32 5.30
C GLU A 74 8.50 -11.78 5.37
N ILE A 75 7.42 -11.04 5.58
CA ILE A 75 7.41 -9.57 5.47
C ILE A 75 7.65 -8.86 6.81
N ILE A 76 7.09 -9.36 7.92
CA ILE A 76 7.18 -8.69 9.23
C ILE A 76 8.62 -8.38 9.67
N PRO A 77 9.63 -9.24 9.48
CA PRO A 77 11.00 -8.93 9.85
C PRO A 77 11.55 -7.65 9.19
N TYR A 78 11.16 -7.39 7.94
CA TYR A 78 11.55 -6.16 7.24
C TYR A 78 10.83 -4.92 7.78
N VAL A 79 9.58 -5.07 8.24
CA VAL A 79 8.85 -3.97 8.89
C VAL A 79 9.52 -3.56 10.18
N ASP A 80 9.87 -4.53 11.03
CA ASP A 80 10.54 -4.28 12.31
C ASP A 80 11.91 -3.64 12.09
N MET A 81 12.67 -4.13 11.10
CA MET A 81 13.95 -3.59 10.73
C MET A 81 13.83 -2.14 10.20
N ALA A 82 12.86 -1.87 9.33
CA ALA A 82 12.60 -0.53 8.80
C ALA A 82 12.19 0.43 9.93
N ASN A 83 11.26 0.03 10.79
CA ASN A 83 10.79 0.82 11.93
C ASN A 83 11.92 1.25 12.84
N LYS A 84 12.88 0.35 13.11
CA LYS A 84 14.07 0.61 13.91
C LYS A 84 15.08 1.50 13.16
N ASN A 85 15.46 1.10 11.95
CA ASN A 85 16.55 1.74 11.19
C ASN A 85 16.20 3.16 10.73
N ALA A 86 14.94 3.39 10.36
CA ALA A 86 14.42 4.73 10.03
C ALA A 86 14.21 5.63 11.28
N GLY A 87 14.38 5.07 12.48
CA GLY A 87 14.23 5.79 13.74
C GLY A 87 12.78 6.14 14.08
N TRP A 88 11.80 5.48 13.45
CA TRP A 88 10.38 5.75 13.77
C TRP A 88 10.00 5.20 15.13
N ASN A 89 10.44 3.98 15.45
CA ASN A 89 10.20 3.28 16.73
C ASN A 89 8.72 3.28 17.14
N PHE A 90 7.83 3.13 16.17
CA PHE A 90 6.40 3.06 16.43
C PHE A 90 6.07 1.74 17.14
N SER A 91 5.21 1.84 18.18
CA SER A 91 4.59 0.64 18.75
C SER A 91 3.59 0.07 17.76
N LEU A 92 3.83 -1.15 17.31
CA LEU A 92 3.03 -1.86 16.33
C LEU A 92 2.31 -3.03 16.99
N ASP A 93 1.09 -3.26 16.51
CA ASP A 93 0.28 -4.44 16.77
C ASP A 93 0.24 -5.34 15.53
N LYS A 94 -0.71 -6.30 15.52
CA LYS A 94 -0.94 -7.16 14.36
C LYS A 94 -1.20 -6.34 13.09
N PRO A 95 -0.67 -6.77 11.95
CA PRO A 95 -1.03 -6.20 10.65
C PRO A 95 -2.49 -6.52 10.29
N GLU A 96 -3.02 -5.75 9.35
CA GLU A 96 -4.26 -6.09 8.65
C GLU A 96 -4.04 -7.23 7.65
N VAL A 97 -5.14 -7.80 7.15
CA VAL A 97 -5.11 -8.73 6.01
C VAL A 97 -4.41 -8.06 4.83
N CYS A 98 -3.47 -8.78 4.22
CA CYS A 98 -2.68 -8.27 3.10
C CYS A 98 -3.55 -8.04 1.87
N GLN A 99 -3.31 -6.94 1.16
CA GLN A 99 -3.97 -6.64 -0.10
C GLN A 99 -3.06 -6.97 -1.27
N PHE A 100 -3.37 -8.03 -1.99
CA PHE A 100 -2.82 -8.29 -3.31
C PHE A 100 -3.46 -7.32 -4.30
N THR A 101 -2.65 -6.56 -5.02
CA THR A 101 -3.14 -5.55 -5.95
C THR A 101 -2.57 -5.80 -7.34
N LYS A 102 -3.45 -5.76 -8.33
CA LYS A 102 -3.16 -5.93 -9.74
C LYS A 102 -3.56 -4.67 -10.48
N TYR A 103 -2.59 -4.06 -11.12
CA TYR A 103 -2.80 -2.89 -11.99
C TYR A 103 -2.56 -3.28 -13.44
N LYS A 104 -3.60 -3.16 -14.27
CA LYS A 104 -3.56 -3.33 -15.72
C LYS A 104 -3.46 -1.96 -16.41
N LYS A 105 -3.34 -1.94 -17.73
CA LYS A 105 -3.31 -0.69 -18.53
C LYS A 105 -4.40 0.30 -18.09
N ASN A 106 -4.02 1.56 -17.92
CA ASN A 106 -4.83 2.70 -17.44
C ASN A 106 -5.30 2.58 -15.97
N GLN A 107 -4.92 1.56 -15.23
CA GLN A 107 -5.23 1.44 -13.81
C GLN A 107 -4.20 2.20 -12.98
N PHE A 108 -4.65 2.79 -11.87
CA PHE A 108 -3.88 3.69 -11.03
C PHE A 108 -4.49 3.81 -9.63
N TYR A 109 -3.77 4.47 -8.72
CA TYR A 109 -4.29 4.96 -7.45
C TYR A 109 -3.76 6.38 -7.21
N ASP A 110 -4.67 7.36 -7.23
CA ASP A 110 -4.34 8.78 -7.06
C ASP A 110 -3.83 9.09 -5.64
N TRP A 111 -3.38 10.31 -5.43
CA TRP A 111 -2.85 10.79 -4.16
C TRP A 111 -3.75 10.49 -2.97
N HIS A 112 -3.20 9.78 -1.99
CA HIS A 112 -3.85 9.40 -0.74
C HIS A 112 -2.81 9.19 0.36
N CYS A 113 -3.27 9.08 1.60
CA CYS A 113 -2.54 8.48 2.71
C CYS A 113 -3.35 7.29 3.24
N ASP A 114 -2.67 6.33 3.82
CA ASP A 114 -3.30 5.09 4.31
C ASP A 114 -3.86 5.23 5.71
N THR A 115 -3.37 6.20 6.48
CA THR A 115 -3.88 6.45 7.83
C THR A 115 -5.32 6.94 7.79
N LEU A 116 -6.09 6.60 8.80
CA LEU A 116 -7.47 7.03 8.96
C LEU A 116 -7.54 8.36 9.70
N GLU A 117 -8.58 9.15 9.42
CA GLU A 117 -8.87 10.40 10.15
C GLU A 117 -9.21 10.12 11.63
N SER A 118 -9.76 8.95 11.93
CA SER A 118 -10.07 8.49 13.28
C SER A 118 -9.74 7.00 13.44
N PRO A 119 -9.50 6.54 14.66
CA PRO A 119 -9.29 5.12 14.92
C PRO A 119 -10.46 4.25 14.47
N TYR A 120 -10.19 2.99 14.17
CA TYR A 120 -11.23 2.00 13.90
C TYR A 120 -12.20 1.92 15.09
N ASN A 121 -13.50 1.97 14.80
CA ASN A 121 -14.55 2.00 15.83
C ASN A 121 -15.49 0.79 15.79
N ASP A 122 -15.20 -0.22 14.98
CA ASP A 122 -15.98 -1.46 14.89
C ASP A 122 -15.60 -2.40 16.03
N LYS A 123 -16.47 -2.50 17.05
CA LYS A 123 -16.27 -3.39 18.23
C LYS A 123 -16.30 -4.87 17.87
N ASN A 124 -16.84 -5.24 16.71
CA ASN A 124 -16.84 -6.64 16.24
C ASN A 124 -15.48 -7.07 15.66
N LYS A 125 -14.54 -6.11 15.52
CA LYS A 125 -13.16 -6.35 15.07
C LYS A 125 -12.17 -5.96 16.17
N PRO A 126 -12.04 -6.76 17.23
CA PRO A 126 -11.24 -6.40 18.41
C PRO A 126 -9.77 -6.15 18.07
N ASP A 127 -9.22 -6.85 17.07
CA ASP A 127 -7.83 -6.66 16.62
C ASP A 127 -7.58 -5.28 15.98
N GLN A 128 -8.62 -4.61 15.50
CA GLN A 128 -8.53 -3.28 14.89
C GLN A 128 -9.08 -2.16 15.80
N PHE A 129 -10.01 -2.48 16.69
CA PHE A 129 -10.73 -1.49 17.51
C PHE A 129 -9.78 -0.56 18.27
N GLY A 130 -10.00 0.75 18.14
CA GLY A 130 -9.20 1.80 18.76
C GLY A 130 -7.81 2.03 18.15
N LYS A 131 -7.48 1.37 17.04
CA LYS A 131 -6.18 1.44 16.38
C LYS A 131 -6.24 2.24 15.08
N ILE A 132 -5.06 2.65 14.61
CA ILE A 132 -4.84 3.30 13.32
C ILE A 132 -3.77 2.54 12.54
N ARG A 133 -3.68 2.74 11.24
CA ARG A 133 -2.53 2.31 10.44
C ARG A 133 -1.33 3.19 10.75
N LYS A 134 -0.24 2.58 11.17
CA LYS A 134 1.02 3.23 11.54
C LYS A 134 2.07 3.15 10.44
N LEU A 135 2.28 1.95 9.91
CA LEU A 135 3.22 1.70 8.83
C LEU A 135 2.52 0.98 7.68
N SER A 136 2.78 1.47 6.48
CA SER A 136 2.38 0.87 5.22
C SER A 136 3.57 0.19 4.57
N VAL A 137 3.32 -0.96 3.97
CA VAL A 137 4.31 -1.75 3.24
C VAL A 137 3.82 -1.94 1.81
N THR A 138 4.72 -1.80 0.85
CA THR A 138 4.48 -2.22 -0.53
C THR A 138 5.62 -3.13 -0.98
N CYS A 139 5.28 -4.36 -1.38
CA CYS A 139 6.21 -5.31 -1.99
C CYS A 139 5.99 -5.32 -3.50
N SER A 140 7.06 -5.14 -4.28
CA SER A 140 7.04 -5.31 -5.73
C SER A 140 7.08 -6.78 -6.09
N LEU A 141 6.00 -7.29 -6.70
CA LEU A 141 5.92 -8.70 -7.11
C LEU A 141 6.28 -8.91 -8.58
N THR A 142 6.35 -7.84 -9.37
CA THR A 142 6.66 -7.83 -10.81
C THR A 142 7.93 -7.01 -11.04
N ASP A 143 8.80 -7.49 -11.91
CA ASP A 143 9.97 -6.72 -12.33
C ASP A 143 9.56 -5.54 -13.22
N SER A 144 10.28 -4.42 -13.13
CA SER A 144 9.97 -3.20 -13.89
C SER A 144 10.15 -3.37 -15.41
N SER A 145 10.85 -4.39 -15.87
CA SER A 145 10.96 -4.74 -17.29
C SER A 145 9.68 -5.33 -17.87
N GLU A 146 8.76 -5.80 -17.04
CA GLU A 146 7.51 -6.45 -17.44
C GLU A 146 6.34 -5.47 -17.61
N TYR A 147 6.50 -4.21 -17.18
CA TYR A 147 5.46 -3.17 -17.29
C TYR A 147 6.06 -1.78 -17.50
N GLU A 148 5.24 -0.84 -17.94
CA GLU A 148 5.58 0.57 -18.14
C GLU A 148 4.56 1.46 -17.40
N GLY A 149 5.03 2.53 -16.77
CA GLY A 149 4.24 3.35 -15.86
C GLY A 149 4.12 2.72 -14.47
N GLY A 150 3.10 3.06 -13.70
CA GLY A 150 2.82 2.45 -12.40
C GLY A 150 3.83 2.77 -11.30
N GLU A 151 4.61 3.83 -11.44
CA GLU A 151 5.57 4.23 -10.43
C GLU A 151 4.86 4.59 -9.13
N LEU A 152 5.41 4.14 -8.01
CA LEU A 152 5.05 4.63 -6.68
C LEU A 152 5.72 5.99 -6.47
N GLU A 153 4.94 7.00 -6.16
CA GLU A 153 5.44 8.34 -5.88
C GLU A 153 4.98 8.81 -4.50
N PHE A 154 5.85 9.56 -3.83
CA PHE A 154 5.61 10.19 -2.54
C PHE A 154 5.52 11.71 -2.66
N ASP A 155 4.61 12.32 -1.88
CA ASP A 155 4.53 13.75 -1.64
C ASP A 155 4.91 14.03 -0.17
N PHE A 156 6.12 14.51 0.05
CA PHE A 156 6.61 14.88 1.38
C PHE A 156 6.23 16.32 1.75
N ARG A 157 5.31 16.93 0.99
CA ARG A 157 4.87 18.32 1.17
C ARG A 157 6.01 19.35 1.04
N ASN A 158 7.09 18.97 0.39
CA ASN A 158 8.21 19.86 0.10
C ASN A 158 7.88 20.76 -1.10
N GLN A 159 8.30 22.03 -0.99
CA GLN A 159 8.17 23.01 -2.05
C GLN A 159 9.51 23.73 -2.24
N ASP A 160 9.81 24.15 -3.46
CA ASP A 160 10.94 25.04 -3.71
C ASP A 160 10.64 26.50 -3.27
N LYS A 161 11.61 27.38 -3.42
CA LYS A 161 11.46 28.80 -3.08
C LYS A 161 10.36 29.51 -3.89
N CYS A 162 9.92 28.92 -5.01
CA CYS A 162 8.86 29.42 -5.86
C CYS A 162 7.50 28.72 -5.59
N GLY A 163 7.42 27.86 -4.57
CA GLY A 163 6.20 27.12 -4.22
C GLY A 163 5.92 25.89 -5.09
N LYS A 164 6.86 25.49 -5.96
CA LYS A 164 6.71 24.30 -6.80
C LYS A 164 6.87 23.04 -5.96
N LYS A 165 5.88 22.15 -6.03
CA LYS A 165 5.90 20.86 -5.34
C LYS A 165 6.86 19.89 -6.00
N PHE A 166 7.56 19.10 -5.17
CA PHE A 166 8.39 17.99 -5.59
C PHE A 166 7.77 16.68 -5.16
N PHE A 167 7.69 15.76 -6.10
CA PHE A 167 7.29 14.37 -5.86
C PHE A 167 8.50 13.46 -5.99
N ARG A 168 8.66 12.54 -5.05
CA ARG A 168 9.73 11.54 -5.08
C ARG A 168 9.21 10.25 -5.70
N LYS A 169 9.75 9.87 -6.86
CA LYS A 169 9.56 8.52 -7.40
C LYS A 169 10.36 7.52 -6.56
N CYS A 170 9.72 6.45 -6.13
CA CYS A 170 10.38 5.36 -5.41
C CYS A 170 11.01 4.38 -6.41
N THR A 171 12.19 4.75 -6.91
CA THR A 171 12.93 3.93 -7.90
C THR A 171 13.63 2.75 -7.25
N GLU A 172 13.71 2.72 -5.93
CA GLU A 172 14.38 1.70 -5.14
C GLU A 172 13.67 0.35 -5.16
N ILE A 173 12.36 0.34 -5.47
CA ILE A 173 11.54 -0.88 -5.49
C ILE A 173 11.13 -1.30 -6.91
N LEU A 174 11.90 -0.93 -7.93
CA LEU A 174 11.59 -1.31 -9.32
C LEU A 174 11.83 -2.79 -9.60
N SER A 175 12.82 -3.40 -8.94
CA SER A 175 13.09 -4.83 -9.07
C SER A 175 12.09 -5.68 -8.30
N LYS A 176 11.76 -6.84 -8.86
CA LYS A 176 10.91 -7.87 -8.23
C LYS A 176 11.50 -8.30 -6.89
N GLY A 177 10.66 -8.42 -5.87
CA GLY A 177 11.06 -8.79 -4.52
C GLY A 177 11.50 -7.61 -3.64
N SER A 178 11.52 -6.39 -4.16
CA SER A 178 11.85 -5.22 -3.35
C SER A 178 10.67 -4.80 -2.47
N ILE A 179 11.01 -4.26 -1.29
CA ILE A 179 10.05 -3.81 -0.26
C ILE A 179 10.29 -2.33 0.02
N VAL A 180 9.23 -1.56 0.15
CA VAL A 180 9.25 -0.24 0.78
C VAL A 180 8.30 -0.22 1.97
N VAL A 181 8.76 0.38 3.08
CA VAL A 181 8.00 0.63 4.30
C VAL A 181 7.97 2.13 4.54
N PHE A 182 6.83 2.68 4.91
CA PHE A 182 6.68 4.11 5.17
C PHE A 182 5.56 4.37 6.19
N PRO A 183 5.62 5.48 6.94
CA PRO A 183 4.54 5.90 7.82
C PRO A 183 3.24 6.08 7.04
N SER A 184 2.14 5.50 7.53
CA SER A 184 0.86 5.46 6.80
C SER A 184 0.25 6.83 6.52
N PHE A 185 0.72 7.89 7.18
CA PHE A 185 0.31 9.27 6.92
C PHE A 185 1.11 9.95 5.79
N VAL A 186 2.13 9.28 5.22
CA VAL A 186 2.87 9.80 4.07
C VAL A 186 1.99 9.72 2.82
N TRP A 187 1.82 10.84 2.15
CA TRP A 187 1.05 10.91 0.92
C TRP A 187 1.79 10.21 -0.21
N HIS A 188 1.06 9.35 -0.92
CA HIS A 188 1.62 8.58 -2.03
C HIS A 188 0.57 8.30 -3.10
N ARG A 189 1.05 7.88 -4.28
CA ARG A 189 0.20 7.44 -5.38
C ARG A 189 0.89 6.34 -6.19
N VAL A 190 0.09 5.63 -6.98
CA VAL A 190 0.56 4.75 -8.06
C VAL A 190 0.12 5.36 -9.38
N ASN A 191 1.09 5.72 -10.22
CA ASN A 191 0.84 6.28 -11.54
C ASN A 191 0.10 5.28 -12.44
N PRO A 192 -0.60 5.75 -13.49
CA PRO A 192 -1.25 4.86 -14.44
C PRO A 192 -0.27 3.90 -15.12
N ILE A 193 -0.68 2.63 -15.24
CA ILE A 193 0.04 1.66 -16.08
C ILE A 193 -0.15 2.01 -17.55
N ILE A 194 0.93 2.10 -18.30
CA ILE A 194 0.94 2.38 -19.73
C ILE A 194 0.88 1.06 -20.51
N LYS A 195 1.68 0.07 -20.08
CA LYS A 195 1.80 -1.25 -20.71
C LYS A 195 2.07 -2.33 -19.67
N GLY A 196 1.69 -3.56 -19.93
CA GLY A 196 1.91 -4.72 -19.05
C GLY A 196 0.96 -4.77 -17.88
N THR A 197 1.36 -5.51 -16.83
CA THR A 197 0.61 -5.66 -15.58
C THR A 197 1.57 -5.57 -14.41
N ARG A 198 1.28 -4.71 -13.46
CA ARG A 198 2.02 -4.58 -12.21
C ARG A 198 1.28 -5.27 -11.08
N TYR A 199 1.96 -6.19 -10.39
CA TYR A 199 1.47 -6.82 -9.18
C TYR A 199 2.21 -6.25 -7.97
N SER A 200 1.49 -6.01 -6.89
CA SER A 200 2.06 -5.62 -5.60
C SER A 200 1.29 -6.25 -4.45
N LEU A 201 1.98 -6.48 -3.35
CA LEU A 201 1.38 -6.85 -2.09
C LEU A 201 1.51 -5.67 -1.13
N VAL A 202 0.40 -5.28 -0.52
CA VAL A 202 0.33 -4.18 0.45
C VAL A 202 -0.05 -4.75 1.81
N MET A 203 0.63 -4.30 2.87
CA MET A 203 0.32 -4.66 4.24
C MET A 203 0.30 -3.40 5.10
N TRP A 204 -0.67 -3.30 6.00
CA TRP A 204 -0.78 -2.19 6.95
C TRP A 204 -0.58 -2.69 8.37
N ASN A 205 0.38 -2.11 9.05
CA ASN A 205 0.68 -2.42 10.45
C ASN A 205 -0.06 -1.45 11.35
N LEU A 206 -0.88 -2.01 12.23
CA LEU A 206 -1.72 -1.25 13.15
C LEU A 206 -0.95 -0.88 14.43
N GLY A 207 -1.50 0.06 15.16
CA GLY A 207 -1.07 0.42 16.50
C GLY A 207 -2.02 1.47 17.10
N ARG A 208 -1.86 1.75 18.38
CA ARG A 208 -2.62 2.82 19.04
C ARG A 208 -2.29 4.18 18.42
N PRO A 209 -3.21 5.14 18.42
CA PRO A 209 -2.95 6.50 17.93
C PRO A 209 -1.66 7.08 18.51
N PHE A 210 -1.08 8.04 17.80
CA PHE A 210 0.05 8.81 18.32
C PHE A 210 -0.44 9.71 19.46
N VAL A 211 0.34 9.79 20.54
CA VAL A 211 0.12 10.64 21.71
C VAL A 211 1.20 11.71 21.79
#